data_41d34e3ccb6ef3935dfdab52c493bfa3
#
_entry.id   41d34e3ccb6ef3935dfdab52c493bfa3
#
_cell.length_a   1.000
_cell.length_b   1.000
_cell.length_c   1.000
_cell.angle_alpha   90.00
_cell.angle_beta   90.00
_cell.angle_gamma   90.00
#
_symmetry.space_group_name_H-M   'P 1'
#
loop_
_entity.id
_entity.type
_entity.pdbx_description
1 polymer ?
#
loop_
_entity_poly.entity_id
_entity_poly.type
_entity_poly.pdbx_seq_one_letter_code
_entity_poly.pdbx_strand_id
1 'polypeptide(L)'
;IELAKKAIAEKRYQDAIDLLRETEYYPFNLGEGKLAGAEENDIHYFMGCAYEGLGDKENAELYFRKATVGSAEPAIAFFYNDQQPDKIYYQGLAWRKLGDEKKARSRFNKLINHGEQHLFDHVKIDYFAVSLPDLLIWEDDLNLRNQIHCNLVMGLGYLGLNDRKTAERFLGKVRELDINHQGLNVL
;
A
#
# COMPACT_ATOMS: atom_id res chain seq x y z
N ILE A 1 -0.45 -10.32 7.04
CA ILE A 1 -1.41 -9.99 5.97
C ILE A 1 -1.41 -11.08 4.90
N GLU A 2 -0.27 -11.56 4.39
CA GLU A 2 -0.21 -12.56 3.31
C GLU A 2 -0.94 -13.87 3.64
N LEU A 3 -0.81 -14.37 4.86
CA LEU A 3 -1.57 -15.55 5.31
C LEU A 3 -3.09 -15.30 5.31
N ALA A 4 -3.52 -14.09 5.67
CA ALA A 4 -4.93 -13.73 5.65
C ALA A 4 -5.46 -13.62 4.20
N LYS A 5 -4.70 -13.06 3.26
CA LYS A 5 -5.04 -13.05 1.82
C LYS A 5 -5.24 -14.48 1.30
N LYS A 6 -4.32 -15.38 1.66
CA LYS A 6 -4.45 -16.79 1.30
C LYS A 6 -5.70 -17.44 1.91
N ALA A 7 -5.97 -17.18 3.19
CA ALA A 7 -7.17 -17.70 3.86
C ALA A 7 -8.46 -17.19 3.19
N ILE A 8 -8.52 -15.92 2.79
CA ILE A 8 -9.66 -15.36 2.03
C ILE A 8 -9.82 -16.08 0.69
N ALA A 9 -8.74 -16.29 -0.05
CA ALA A 9 -8.78 -17.00 -1.34
C ALA A 9 -9.28 -18.45 -1.18
N GLU A 10 -8.94 -19.09 -0.08
CA GLU A 10 -9.40 -20.44 0.30
C GLU A 10 -10.79 -20.44 0.97
N LYS A 11 -11.47 -19.29 1.07
CA LYS A 11 -12.77 -19.08 1.73
C LYS A 11 -12.78 -19.42 3.23
N ARG A 12 -11.64 -19.41 3.87
CA ARG A 12 -11.46 -19.56 5.32
C ARG A 12 -11.53 -18.16 5.98
N TYR A 13 -12.71 -17.54 5.90
CA TYR A 13 -12.89 -16.15 6.26
C TYR A 13 -12.69 -15.87 7.74
N GLN A 14 -13.10 -16.79 8.63
CA GLN A 14 -12.88 -16.61 10.06
C GLN A 14 -11.38 -16.65 10.41
N ASP A 15 -10.64 -17.58 9.82
CA ASP A 15 -9.18 -17.66 10.01
C ASP A 15 -8.50 -16.36 9.53
N ALA A 16 -8.99 -15.80 8.43
CA ALA A 16 -8.46 -14.52 7.92
C ALA A 16 -8.70 -13.37 8.90
N ILE A 17 -9.89 -13.30 9.51
CA ILE A 17 -10.22 -12.28 10.52
C ILE A 17 -9.30 -12.42 11.73
N ASP A 18 -9.10 -13.63 12.22
CA ASP A 18 -8.26 -13.88 13.39
C ASP A 18 -6.80 -13.49 13.12
N LEU A 19 -6.26 -13.86 11.95
CA LEU A 19 -4.92 -13.46 11.50
C LEU A 19 -4.77 -11.94 11.36
N LEU A 20 -5.79 -11.24 10.84
CA LEU A 20 -5.75 -9.79 10.67
C LEU A 20 -5.84 -9.04 12.01
N ARG A 21 -6.60 -9.57 12.97
CA ARG A 21 -6.64 -9.01 14.34
C ARG A 21 -5.29 -9.05 15.02
N GLU A 22 -4.51 -10.11 14.81
CA GLU A 22 -3.15 -10.20 15.35
C GLU A 22 -2.24 -9.10 14.78
N THR A 23 -2.47 -8.61 13.56
CA THR A 23 -1.67 -7.54 12.97
C THR A 23 -1.95 -6.16 13.55
N GLU A 24 -3.08 -5.96 14.22
CA GLU A 24 -3.42 -4.69 14.89
C GLU A 24 -2.66 -4.53 16.23
N TYR A 25 -2.05 -5.60 16.72
CA TYR A 25 -1.34 -5.61 18.00
C TYR A 25 0.18 -5.53 17.80
N TYR A 26 0.80 -4.58 18.49
CA TYR A 26 2.25 -4.42 18.54
C TYR A 26 2.76 -5.04 19.83
N PRO A 27 3.50 -6.16 19.78
CA PRO A 27 4.01 -6.80 20.99
C PRO A 27 4.93 -5.88 21.77
N PHE A 28 4.74 -5.80 23.09
CA PHE A 28 5.52 -4.93 23.95
C PHE A 28 7.04 -5.20 23.90
N ASN A 29 7.42 -6.45 23.63
CA ASN A 29 8.82 -6.86 23.55
C ASN A 29 9.55 -6.34 22.30
N LEU A 30 8.87 -5.75 21.32
CA LEU A 30 9.51 -5.10 20.17
C LEU A 30 10.12 -3.75 20.53
N GLY A 31 9.82 -3.20 21.72
CA GLY A 31 10.34 -1.91 22.16
C GLY A 31 9.76 -0.70 21.41
N GLU A 32 8.88 -0.94 20.46
CA GLU A 32 8.20 0.10 19.68
C GLU A 32 6.69 -0.01 19.85
N GLY A 33 6.03 1.13 20.00
CA GLY A 33 4.58 1.22 19.99
C GLY A 33 4.04 1.54 18.61
N LYS A 34 2.77 1.23 18.38
CA LYS A 34 2.06 1.67 17.19
C LYS A 34 2.01 3.21 17.17
N LEU A 35 2.47 3.83 16.10
CA LEU A 35 2.40 5.28 15.93
C LEU A 35 0.94 5.73 15.86
N ALA A 36 0.65 6.86 16.51
CA ALA A 36 -0.63 7.53 16.33
C ALA A 36 -0.76 7.93 14.86
N GLY A 37 -1.81 7.47 14.19
CA GLY A 37 -2.02 7.70 12.76
C GLY A 37 -1.39 6.67 11.83
N ALA A 38 -0.85 5.56 12.35
CA ALA A 38 -0.45 4.43 11.50
C ALA A 38 -1.61 4.01 10.59
N GLU A 39 -1.35 3.97 9.29
CA GLU A 39 -2.38 3.67 8.31
C GLU A 39 -2.49 2.17 8.06
N GLU A 40 -3.69 1.63 8.25
CA GLU A 40 -4.01 0.20 8.18
C GLU A 40 -5.07 -0.08 7.09
N ASN A 41 -5.02 0.69 6.01
CA ASN A 41 -6.02 0.59 4.94
C ASN A 41 -6.10 -0.80 4.33
N ASP A 42 -4.95 -1.47 4.15
CA ASP A 42 -4.85 -2.85 3.67
C ASP A 42 -5.47 -3.85 4.65
N ILE A 43 -5.12 -3.77 5.94
CA ILE A 43 -5.68 -4.61 7.00
C ILE A 43 -7.20 -4.46 7.03
N HIS A 44 -7.69 -3.23 7.10
CA HIS A 44 -9.12 -2.94 7.13
C HIS A 44 -9.84 -3.38 5.85
N TYR A 45 -9.20 -3.22 4.68
CA TYR A 45 -9.78 -3.71 3.42
C TYR A 45 -9.96 -5.23 3.43
N PHE A 46 -8.95 -5.99 3.85
CA PHE A 46 -9.05 -7.44 3.92
C PHE A 46 -9.98 -7.93 5.03
N MET A 47 -10.07 -7.21 6.16
CA MET A 47 -11.12 -7.45 7.16
C MET A 47 -12.51 -7.30 6.54
N GLY A 48 -12.75 -6.22 5.80
CA GLY A 48 -14.00 -6.02 5.06
C GLY A 48 -14.30 -7.15 4.07
N CYS A 49 -13.28 -7.60 3.32
CA CYS A 49 -13.43 -8.74 2.40
C CYS A 49 -13.78 -10.05 3.12
N ALA A 50 -13.18 -10.31 4.27
CA ALA A 50 -13.45 -11.51 5.04
C ALA A 50 -14.88 -11.51 5.64
N TYR A 51 -15.33 -10.38 6.20
CA TYR A 51 -16.71 -10.23 6.68
C TYR A 51 -17.73 -10.30 5.53
N GLU A 52 -17.44 -9.71 4.38
CA GLU A 52 -18.26 -9.86 3.17
C GLU A 52 -18.40 -11.34 2.77
N GLY A 53 -17.29 -12.11 2.83
CA GLY A 53 -17.29 -13.53 2.55
C GLY A 53 -18.11 -14.37 3.53
N LEU A 54 -18.22 -13.96 4.80
CA LEU A 54 -19.10 -14.54 5.80
C LEU A 54 -20.58 -14.13 5.64
N GLY A 55 -20.86 -13.15 4.77
CA GLY A 55 -22.20 -12.57 4.63
C GLY A 55 -22.56 -11.52 5.68
N ASP A 56 -21.62 -11.14 6.53
CA ASP A 56 -21.78 -10.09 7.54
C ASP A 56 -21.58 -8.71 6.90
N LYS A 57 -22.65 -8.20 6.33
CA LYS A 57 -22.64 -6.93 5.58
C LYS A 57 -22.35 -5.72 6.45
N GLU A 58 -22.78 -5.74 7.70
CA GLU A 58 -22.61 -4.61 8.63
C GLU A 58 -21.11 -4.43 8.96
N ASN A 59 -20.44 -5.48 9.39
CA ASN A 59 -19.00 -5.44 9.65
C ASN A 59 -18.18 -5.24 8.37
N ALA A 60 -18.59 -5.82 7.24
CA ALA A 60 -17.92 -5.57 5.95
C ALA A 60 -17.93 -4.07 5.60
N GLU A 61 -19.10 -3.41 5.67
CA GLU A 61 -19.21 -1.98 5.41
C GLU A 61 -18.41 -1.15 6.41
N LEU A 62 -18.45 -1.49 7.70
CA LEU A 62 -17.67 -0.82 8.73
C LEU A 62 -16.18 -0.82 8.41
N TYR A 63 -15.63 -1.97 8.08
CA TYR A 63 -14.21 -2.11 7.78
C TYR A 63 -13.82 -1.49 6.44
N PHE A 64 -14.66 -1.56 5.41
CA PHE A 64 -14.41 -0.81 4.18
C PHE A 64 -14.39 0.70 4.43
N ARG A 65 -15.26 1.25 5.28
CA ARG A 65 -15.21 2.66 5.68
C ARG A 65 -13.90 2.99 6.41
N LYS A 66 -13.45 2.16 7.34
CA LYS A 66 -12.14 2.33 8.00
C LYS A 66 -11.00 2.34 6.98
N ALA A 67 -11.06 1.45 5.98
CA ALA A 67 -10.05 1.37 4.93
C ALA A 67 -9.97 2.61 4.02
N THR A 68 -10.94 3.53 4.07
CA THR A 68 -10.91 4.77 3.28
C THR A 68 -10.26 5.96 3.99
N VAL A 69 -9.91 5.81 5.26
CA VAL A 69 -9.38 6.90 6.11
C VAL A 69 -7.89 7.10 5.84
N GLY A 70 -7.40 8.31 6.09
CA GLY A 70 -5.98 8.66 5.96
C GLY A 70 -5.66 9.52 4.75
N SER A 71 -4.37 9.83 4.56
CA SER A 71 -3.90 10.63 3.45
C SER A 71 -4.16 9.93 2.11
N ALA A 72 -4.54 10.70 1.11
CA ALA A 72 -4.74 10.21 -0.24
C ALA A 72 -3.71 10.78 -1.22
N GLU A 73 -2.72 11.47 -0.69
CA GLU A 73 -1.65 12.06 -1.50
C GLU A 73 -0.43 11.13 -1.47
N PRO A 74 -0.01 10.61 -2.63
CA PRO A 74 1.20 9.80 -2.71
C PRO A 74 2.42 10.63 -2.28
N ALA A 75 3.37 9.96 -1.62
CA ALA A 75 4.65 10.53 -1.25
C ALA A 75 5.78 9.73 -1.89
N ILE A 76 7.01 10.23 -1.78
CA ILE A 76 8.20 9.52 -2.30
C ILE A 76 8.54 8.24 -1.51
N ALA A 77 7.92 8.05 -0.34
CA ALA A 77 8.03 6.87 0.51
C ALA A 77 9.49 6.48 0.86
N PHE A 78 10.33 7.47 1.15
CA PHE A 78 11.71 7.25 1.59
C PHE A 78 11.84 7.11 3.10
N PHE A 79 10.91 7.71 3.84
CA PHE A 79 10.88 7.66 5.29
C PHE A 79 9.79 6.69 5.77
N TYR A 80 9.99 6.11 6.94
CA TYR A 80 9.07 5.14 7.53
C TYR A 80 7.67 5.70 7.84
N ASN A 81 7.54 7.02 7.95
CA ASN A 81 6.29 7.72 8.20
C ASN A 81 5.64 8.30 6.92
N ASP A 82 6.26 8.09 5.75
CA ASP A 82 5.66 8.50 4.49
C ASP A 82 4.46 7.61 4.16
N GLN A 83 3.46 8.21 3.48
CA GLN A 83 2.32 7.45 2.99
C GLN A 83 2.77 6.38 1.99
N GLN A 84 2.60 5.13 2.36
CA GLN A 84 2.91 4.02 1.48
C GLN A 84 1.88 3.93 0.35
N PRO A 85 2.29 3.70 -0.90
CA PRO A 85 1.40 3.76 -2.05
C PRO A 85 0.31 2.69 -2.05
N ASP A 86 0.57 1.53 -1.49
CA ASP A 86 -0.40 0.46 -1.34
C ASP A 86 -1.58 0.88 -0.45
N LYS A 87 -1.39 1.73 0.55
CA LYS A 87 -2.47 2.25 1.40
C LYS A 87 -3.50 3.02 0.57
N ILE A 88 -3.03 3.90 -0.33
CA ILE A 88 -3.92 4.66 -1.24
C ILE A 88 -4.63 3.73 -2.22
N TYR A 89 -3.95 2.69 -2.70
CA TYR A 89 -4.55 1.66 -3.53
C TYR A 89 -5.72 0.97 -2.82
N TYR A 90 -5.52 0.55 -1.56
CA TYR A 90 -6.59 -0.08 -0.76
C TYR A 90 -7.72 0.89 -0.40
N GLN A 91 -7.45 2.19 -0.20
CA GLN A 91 -8.51 3.21 -0.11
C GLN A 91 -9.38 3.19 -1.37
N GLY A 92 -8.77 3.14 -2.55
CA GLY A 92 -9.48 3.06 -3.82
C GLY A 92 -10.36 1.82 -3.95
N LEU A 93 -9.81 0.66 -3.59
CA LEU A 93 -10.56 -0.60 -3.58
C LEU A 93 -11.75 -0.56 -2.59
N ALA A 94 -11.53 0.00 -1.40
CA ALA A 94 -12.56 0.14 -0.38
C ALA A 94 -13.70 1.08 -0.84
N TRP A 95 -13.38 2.21 -1.47
CA TRP A 95 -14.40 3.10 -2.06
C TRP A 95 -15.24 2.38 -3.12
N ARG A 96 -14.60 1.52 -3.93
CA ARG A 96 -15.32 0.68 -4.90
C ARG A 96 -16.28 -0.29 -4.22
N LYS A 97 -15.85 -0.94 -3.15
CA LYS A 97 -16.70 -1.83 -2.34
C LYS A 97 -17.89 -1.10 -1.72
N LEU A 98 -17.72 0.16 -1.36
CA LEU A 98 -18.78 1.04 -0.85
C LEU A 98 -19.68 1.64 -1.96
N GLY A 99 -19.43 1.32 -3.24
CA GLY A 99 -20.21 1.80 -4.39
C GLY A 99 -19.83 3.19 -4.89
N ASP A 100 -18.79 3.83 -4.35
CA ASP A 100 -18.31 5.15 -4.80
C ASP A 100 -17.16 5.02 -5.82
N GLU A 101 -17.52 4.66 -7.04
CA GLU A 101 -16.54 4.48 -8.12
C GLU A 101 -15.81 5.79 -8.47
N LYS A 102 -16.44 6.96 -8.25
CA LYS A 102 -15.80 8.26 -8.49
C LYS A 102 -14.62 8.47 -7.55
N LYS A 103 -14.80 8.20 -6.26
CA LYS A 103 -13.71 8.30 -5.27
C LYS A 103 -12.67 7.22 -5.52
N ALA A 104 -13.07 5.99 -5.85
CA ALA A 104 -12.15 4.91 -6.19
C ALA A 104 -11.21 5.32 -7.32
N ARG A 105 -11.75 5.76 -8.46
CA ARG A 105 -10.97 6.23 -9.61
C ARG A 105 -10.09 7.42 -9.28
N SER A 106 -10.55 8.33 -8.43
CA SER A 106 -9.74 9.46 -7.96
C SER A 106 -8.46 8.98 -7.25
N ARG A 107 -8.54 7.94 -6.41
CA ARG A 107 -7.36 7.37 -5.74
C ARG A 107 -6.37 6.76 -6.74
N PHE A 108 -6.87 5.96 -7.67
CA PHE A 108 -6.04 5.31 -8.69
C PHE A 108 -5.37 6.32 -9.63
N ASN A 109 -6.09 7.36 -10.06
CA ASN A 109 -5.53 8.41 -10.89
C ASN A 109 -4.45 9.24 -10.15
N LYS A 110 -4.58 9.46 -8.84
CA LYS A 110 -3.53 10.13 -8.06
C LYS A 110 -2.23 9.34 -8.08
N LEU A 111 -2.30 8.01 -7.93
CA LEU A 111 -1.14 7.14 -8.03
C LEU A 111 -0.48 7.24 -9.40
N ILE A 112 -1.27 7.17 -10.47
CA ILE A 112 -0.74 7.28 -11.84
C ILE A 112 -0.08 8.64 -12.06
N ASN A 113 -0.79 9.72 -11.75
CA ASN A 113 -0.28 11.09 -11.96
C ASN A 113 1.01 11.34 -11.17
N HIS A 114 1.10 10.86 -9.92
CA HIS A 114 2.31 10.98 -9.13
C HIS A 114 3.49 10.27 -9.81
N GLY A 115 3.30 9.02 -10.22
CA GLY A 115 4.36 8.28 -10.90
C GLY A 115 4.81 8.93 -12.21
N GLU A 116 3.86 9.42 -13.03
CA GLU A 116 4.17 10.09 -14.29
C GLU A 116 4.94 11.41 -14.09
N GLN A 117 4.59 12.17 -13.05
CA GLN A 117 5.22 13.45 -12.76
C GLN A 117 6.62 13.30 -12.18
N HIS A 118 6.87 12.27 -11.37
CA HIS A 118 8.09 12.14 -10.57
C HIS A 118 9.07 11.06 -11.06
N LEU A 119 8.75 10.31 -12.11
CA LEU A 119 9.57 9.18 -12.61
C LEU A 119 11.02 9.58 -12.90
N PHE A 120 11.25 10.80 -13.35
CA PHE A 120 12.56 11.30 -13.77
C PHE A 120 13.12 12.39 -12.85
N ASP A 121 12.55 12.54 -11.66
CA ASP A 121 13.07 13.49 -10.68
C ASP A 121 14.48 13.09 -10.25
N HIS A 122 15.33 14.08 -10.08
CA HIS A 122 16.63 13.88 -9.49
C HIS A 122 16.51 13.98 -7.97
N VAL A 123 16.49 12.83 -7.32
CA VAL A 123 16.26 12.74 -5.88
C VAL A 123 17.56 12.98 -5.12
N LYS A 124 17.51 13.91 -4.18
CA LYS A 124 18.53 14.15 -3.17
C LYS A 124 17.88 14.13 -1.81
N ILE A 125 18.45 13.40 -0.88
CA ILE A 125 18.07 13.47 0.53
C ILE A 125 19.06 14.42 1.18
N ASP A 126 18.57 15.59 1.59
CA ASP A 126 19.29 16.43 2.54
C ASP A 126 19.06 15.82 3.92
N TYR A 127 20.02 15.03 4.37
CA TYR A 127 20.00 14.57 5.75
C TYR A 127 20.07 15.78 6.67
N PHE A 128 18.98 16.16 7.26
CA PHE A 128 18.98 17.03 8.40
C PHE A 128 19.82 16.36 9.50
N ALA A 129 20.91 16.94 9.74
CA ALA A 129 22.05 16.67 10.58
C ALA A 129 21.78 16.18 12.02
N VAL A 130 20.89 15.26 12.23
CA VAL A 130 20.72 14.65 13.54
C VAL A 130 21.58 13.40 13.69
N SER A 131 22.14 12.87 12.62
CA SER A 131 22.93 11.65 12.69
C SER A 131 23.90 11.57 11.52
N LEU A 132 25.15 11.83 11.79
CA LEU A 132 26.33 11.31 11.10
C LEU A 132 26.22 11.29 9.56
N PRO A 133 26.31 12.44 8.90
CA PRO A 133 26.11 12.55 7.43
C PRO A 133 27.15 11.78 6.61
N ASP A 134 28.25 11.36 7.18
CA ASP A 134 29.36 10.74 6.45
C ASP A 134 29.46 9.21 6.65
N LEU A 135 28.51 8.58 7.33
CA LEU A 135 28.47 7.15 7.54
C LEU A 135 27.40 6.45 6.67
N LEU A 136 27.42 6.71 5.37
CA LEU A 136 26.75 5.78 4.45
C LEU A 136 27.58 4.49 4.40
N ILE A 137 27.10 3.48 5.11
CA ILE A 137 27.73 2.15 5.14
C ILE A 137 27.54 1.43 3.78
N TRP A 138 26.62 1.90 2.96
CA TRP A 138 26.31 1.42 1.61
C TRP A 138 25.90 2.59 0.71
N GLU A 139 26.24 2.47 -0.55
CA GLU A 139 25.73 3.36 -1.58
C GLU A 139 24.32 2.92 -1.96
N ASP A 140 23.34 3.80 -1.77
CA ASP A 140 21.95 3.60 -2.20
C ASP A 140 21.66 4.56 -3.36
N ASP A 141 21.29 4.02 -4.51
CA ASP A 141 20.88 4.83 -5.66
C ASP A 141 19.44 5.30 -5.47
N LEU A 142 19.29 6.52 -4.92
CA LEU A 142 17.99 7.13 -4.66
C LEU A 142 17.18 7.37 -5.96
N ASN A 143 17.84 7.58 -7.08
CA ASN A 143 17.16 7.75 -8.36
C ASN A 143 16.59 6.40 -8.84
N LEU A 144 17.33 5.32 -8.64
CA LEU A 144 16.81 3.97 -8.90
C LEU A 144 15.63 3.64 -7.99
N ARG A 145 15.72 3.97 -6.69
CA ARG A 145 14.58 3.80 -5.76
C ARG A 145 13.36 4.58 -6.20
N ASN A 146 13.56 5.84 -6.61
CA ASN A 146 12.46 6.66 -7.15
C ASN A 146 11.84 6.03 -8.40
N GLN A 147 12.65 5.51 -9.33
CA GLN A 147 12.14 4.83 -10.52
C GLN A 147 11.31 3.58 -10.17
N ILE A 148 11.78 2.78 -9.22
CA ILE A 148 11.05 1.59 -8.73
C ILE A 148 9.72 2.04 -8.12
N HIS A 149 9.74 3.03 -7.24
CA HIS A 149 8.55 3.56 -6.58
C HIS A 149 7.53 4.12 -7.59
N CYS A 150 7.96 4.98 -8.51
CA CYS A 150 7.08 5.56 -9.52
C CYS A 150 6.44 4.49 -10.44
N ASN A 151 7.20 3.48 -10.85
CA ASN A 151 6.64 2.35 -11.61
C ASN A 151 5.64 1.55 -10.77
N LEU A 152 5.91 1.34 -9.47
CA LEU A 152 4.98 0.65 -8.58
C LEU A 152 3.64 1.41 -8.47
N VAL A 153 3.68 2.70 -8.15
CA VAL A 153 2.43 3.48 -7.98
C VAL A 153 1.63 3.56 -9.26
N MET A 154 2.28 3.69 -10.43
CA MET A 154 1.59 3.62 -11.72
C MET A 154 0.96 2.23 -11.94
N GLY A 155 1.69 1.16 -11.67
CA GLY A 155 1.19 -0.20 -11.77
C GLY A 155 -0.04 -0.43 -10.91
N LEU A 156 -0.01 -0.02 -9.64
CA LEU A 156 -1.15 -0.10 -8.71
C LEU A 156 -2.34 0.74 -9.20
N GLY A 157 -2.09 1.95 -9.68
CA GLY A 157 -3.13 2.83 -10.22
C GLY A 157 -3.86 2.20 -11.42
N TYR A 158 -3.12 1.70 -12.40
CA TYR A 158 -3.70 1.03 -13.57
C TYR A 158 -4.41 -0.28 -13.20
N LEU A 159 -3.86 -1.05 -12.24
CA LEU A 159 -4.53 -2.23 -11.70
C LEU A 159 -5.88 -1.87 -11.08
N GLY A 160 -5.91 -0.80 -10.29
CA GLY A 160 -7.13 -0.26 -9.71
C GLY A 160 -8.16 0.19 -10.75
N LEU A 161 -7.72 0.69 -11.90
CA LEU A 161 -8.59 1.05 -13.03
C LEU A 161 -9.03 -0.17 -13.89
N ASN A 162 -8.61 -1.39 -13.53
CA ASN A 162 -8.80 -2.63 -14.27
C ASN A 162 -8.06 -2.67 -15.63
N ASP A 163 -7.11 -1.79 -15.88
CA ASP A 163 -6.21 -1.87 -17.03
C ASP A 163 -5.01 -2.77 -16.71
N ARG A 164 -5.28 -4.08 -16.72
CA ARG A 164 -4.27 -5.10 -16.37
C ARG A 164 -3.07 -5.07 -17.30
N LYS A 165 -3.28 -4.79 -18.60
CA LYS A 165 -2.19 -4.77 -19.58
C LYS A 165 -1.19 -3.67 -19.29
N THR A 166 -1.67 -2.48 -18.99
CA THR A 166 -0.81 -1.34 -18.64
C THR A 166 -0.18 -1.55 -17.26
N ALA A 167 -0.95 -2.06 -16.28
CA ALA A 167 -0.43 -2.38 -14.95
C ALA A 167 0.75 -3.36 -15.03
N GLU A 168 0.62 -4.46 -15.78
CA GLU A 168 1.67 -5.48 -15.95
C GLU A 168 2.96 -4.90 -16.54
N ARG A 169 2.88 -3.94 -17.45
CA ARG A 169 4.05 -3.26 -17.99
C ARG A 169 4.83 -2.51 -16.92
N PHE A 170 4.15 -1.78 -16.03
CA PHE A 170 4.80 -1.02 -14.96
C PHE A 170 5.29 -1.93 -13.84
N LEU A 171 4.49 -2.90 -13.41
CA LEU A 171 4.90 -3.86 -12.38
C LEU A 171 6.00 -4.80 -12.87
N GLY A 172 6.02 -5.13 -14.17
CA GLY A 172 7.13 -5.81 -14.82
C GLY A 172 8.43 -5.01 -14.71
N LYS A 173 8.34 -3.67 -14.87
CA LYS A 173 9.50 -2.79 -14.69
C LYS A 173 10.02 -2.79 -13.25
N VAL A 174 9.13 -2.80 -12.26
CA VAL A 174 9.53 -2.97 -10.84
C VAL A 174 10.28 -4.28 -10.66
N ARG A 175 9.78 -5.39 -11.21
CA ARG A 175 10.41 -6.72 -11.10
C ARG A 175 11.79 -6.78 -11.77
N GLU A 176 11.97 -6.06 -12.90
CA GLU A 176 13.27 -5.95 -13.58
C GLU A 176 14.29 -5.19 -12.74
N LEU A 177 13.87 -4.13 -12.04
CA LEU A 177 14.74 -3.26 -11.25
C LEU A 177 14.99 -3.80 -9.84
N ASP A 178 14.00 -4.47 -9.24
CA ASP A 178 14.08 -5.10 -7.93
C ASP A 178 13.19 -6.37 -7.89
N ILE A 179 13.81 -7.51 -8.10
CA ILE A 179 13.12 -8.81 -8.16
C ILE A 179 12.47 -9.19 -6.81
N ASN A 180 12.96 -8.65 -5.71
CA ASN A 180 12.49 -8.94 -4.36
C ASN A 180 11.55 -7.86 -3.80
N HIS A 181 11.09 -6.94 -4.64
CA HIS A 181 10.25 -5.84 -4.19
C HIS A 181 8.94 -6.33 -3.59
N GLN A 182 8.73 -6.06 -2.31
CA GLN A 182 7.56 -6.56 -1.57
C GLN A 182 6.22 -6.03 -2.10
N GLY A 183 6.20 -4.84 -2.68
CA GLY A 183 5.01 -4.26 -3.31
C GLY A 183 4.44 -5.07 -4.46
N LEU A 184 5.19 -6.03 -5.02
CA LEU A 184 4.71 -6.95 -6.05
C LEU A 184 3.76 -8.03 -5.49
N ASN A 185 3.74 -8.23 -4.18
CA ASN A 185 2.84 -9.18 -3.52
C ASN A 185 1.39 -8.69 -3.43
N VAL A 186 1.11 -7.47 -3.90
CA VAL A 186 -0.25 -6.91 -3.99
C VAL A 186 -1.10 -7.61 -5.05
N LEU A 187 -0.46 -8.29 -5.98
CA LEU A 187 -1.07 -9.05 -7.08
C LEU A 187 -1.46 -10.46 -6.64
#